data_b2555ba85d0e183a13ac2cf00d82c20a
#
_entry.id   b2555ba85d0e183a13ac2cf00d82c20a
#
_cell.length_a   1.000
_cell.length_b   1.000
_cell.length_c   1.000
_cell.angle_alpha   90.00
_cell.angle_beta   90.00
_cell.angle_gamma   90.00
#
_symmetry.space_group_name_H-M   'P 1'
#
loop_
_entity.id
_entity.type
_entity.pdbx_description
1 polymer ?
#
loop_
_entity_poly.entity_id
_entity_poly.type
_entity_poly.pdbx_seq_one_letter_code
_entity_poly.pdbx_strand_id
1 'polypeptide(L)'
;PQGPLVGIVGSSAAMPIRTASSSDWDVCDTTPTPTSTTSAASEPVVTAIAGQLTLGQRSAPLQMPDAILGHYGDRTYVIWEGHRSEIDLSNKAVALALGVDSTAPEPIPLSRPLFDALPATDPLVSPAIPGAGEPSRWNVADGAVIGSVLTVRDLGQPNAAESLYVLLRDGVQRVSPFVASLLRSANSFGDVAPIQVAPDKLAPIPVVDKLPVSFYPATRLRLVDTAVNATTCLAWAKGATDRAAEVTILSGQGLPIPLGSADNRLVKLPKGVRDPESV
;
A
#
# COMPACT_ATOMS: atom_id res chain seq x y z
N PRO A 1 5.21 7.19 -23.87
CA PRO A 1 4.03 7.85 -24.41
C PRO A 1 3.15 8.24 -23.24
N GLN A 2 2.99 9.55 -23.03
CA GLN A 2 2.18 10.08 -21.94
C GLN A 2 0.72 9.92 -22.34
N GLY A 3 -0.07 9.22 -21.49
CA GLY A 3 -1.51 9.17 -21.64
C GLY A 3 -2.13 10.59 -21.55
N PRO A 4 -3.25 10.84 -22.20
CA PRO A 4 -3.85 12.17 -22.17
C PRO A 4 -4.41 12.47 -20.78
N LEU A 5 -4.05 13.64 -20.23
CA LEU A 5 -4.83 14.27 -19.16
C LEU A 5 -6.24 14.52 -19.68
N VAL A 6 -7.25 13.84 -19.13
CA VAL A 6 -8.60 13.82 -19.71
C VAL A 6 -9.54 14.81 -19.05
N GLY A 7 -9.25 15.32 -17.87
CA GLY A 7 -10.15 16.29 -17.30
C GLY A 7 -9.71 16.94 -15.99
N ILE A 8 -10.14 18.18 -15.82
CA ILE A 8 -10.15 18.90 -14.55
C ILE A 8 -11.61 19.07 -14.16
N VAL A 9 -12.00 18.63 -12.99
CA VAL A 9 -13.32 18.92 -12.42
C VAL A 9 -13.19 20.17 -11.58
N GLY A 10 -13.78 21.25 -12.02
CA GLY A 10 -13.92 22.47 -11.26
C GLY A 10 -15.41 22.72 -10.92
N SER A 11 -15.71 23.10 -9.70
CA SER A 11 -17.03 23.60 -9.34
C SER A 11 -17.17 25.01 -9.90
N SER A 12 -18.18 25.22 -10.76
CA SER A 12 -18.43 26.52 -11.43
C SER A 12 -19.32 27.48 -10.63
N ALA A 13 -19.55 27.22 -9.34
CA ALA A 13 -20.15 28.24 -8.49
C ALA A 13 -19.16 29.41 -8.41
N ALA A 14 -19.61 30.61 -8.82
CA ALA A 14 -18.84 31.83 -8.61
C ALA A 14 -18.55 31.96 -7.11
N MET A 15 -17.44 31.40 -6.68
CA MET A 15 -17.00 31.56 -5.31
C MET A 15 -16.64 33.05 -5.12
N PRO A 16 -17.20 33.71 -4.09
CA PRO A 16 -16.55 34.89 -3.59
C PRO A 16 -15.10 34.49 -3.29
N ILE A 17 -14.14 35.38 -3.60
CA ILE A 17 -12.73 35.21 -3.26
C ILE A 17 -12.67 35.06 -1.74
N ARG A 18 -12.94 33.85 -1.25
CA ARG A 18 -12.58 33.45 0.09
C ARG A 18 -11.09 33.18 -0.01
N THR A 19 -10.31 33.85 0.79
CA THR A 19 -8.98 33.36 1.13
C THR A 19 -9.15 31.89 1.48
N ALA A 20 -8.74 31.03 0.58
CA ALA A 20 -8.95 29.60 0.73
C ALA A 20 -8.19 29.17 2.00
N SER A 21 -8.95 28.95 3.05
CA SER A 21 -8.42 28.48 4.33
C SER A 21 -8.13 26.96 4.31
N SER A 22 -8.54 26.28 3.23
CA SER A 22 -8.30 24.87 2.96
C SER A 22 -8.00 24.68 1.49
N SER A 23 -7.21 23.68 1.17
CA SER A 23 -6.96 23.26 -0.21
C SER A 23 -7.05 21.76 -0.32
N ASP A 24 -7.91 21.29 -1.23
CA ASP A 24 -8.14 19.88 -1.50
C ASP A 24 -7.77 19.60 -2.95
N TRP A 25 -7.00 18.57 -3.17
CA TRP A 25 -6.50 18.13 -4.46
C TRP A 25 -6.65 16.64 -4.61
N ASP A 26 -6.89 16.21 -5.84
CA ASP A 26 -6.99 14.79 -6.14
C ASP A 26 -6.40 14.49 -7.51
N VAL A 27 -5.63 13.43 -7.60
CA VAL A 27 -5.16 12.87 -8.87
C VAL A 27 -5.66 11.45 -8.95
N CYS A 28 -6.49 11.18 -9.95
CA CYS A 28 -7.14 9.90 -10.14
C CYS A 28 -6.70 9.24 -11.45
N ASP A 29 -6.43 7.96 -11.38
CA ASP A 29 -6.37 7.06 -12.51
C ASP A 29 -7.65 6.24 -12.57
N THR A 30 -8.30 6.21 -13.73
CA THR A 30 -9.41 5.30 -13.99
C THR A 30 -8.99 4.34 -15.10
N THR A 31 -8.91 3.05 -14.76
CA THR A 31 -8.62 2.00 -15.73
C THR A 31 -9.88 1.69 -16.52
N PRO A 32 -9.88 1.85 -17.86
CA PRO A 32 -11.03 1.50 -18.67
C PRO A 32 -11.33 0.01 -18.56
N THR A 33 -12.60 -0.35 -18.39
CA THR A 33 -13.03 -1.75 -18.44
C THR A 33 -12.70 -2.33 -19.83
N PRO A 34 -12.02 -3.48 -19.92
CA PRO A 34 -11.72 -4.11 -21.20
C PRO A 34 -13.02 -4.37 -21.96
N THR A 35 -13.19 -3.72 -23.10
CA THR A 35 -14.22 -4.12 -24.05
C THR A 35 -13.65 -5.19 -24.94
N SER A 36 -14.48 -6.14 -25.37
CA SER A 36 -14.12 -7.39 -26.09
C SER A 36 -13.25 -7.24 -27.36
N THR A 37 -12.85 -6.03 -27.69
CA THR A 37 -12.04 -5.69 -28.88
C THR A 37 -10.63 -5.17 -28.56
N THR A 38 -10.27 -4.95 -27.28
CA THR A 38 -8.95 -4.43 -26.91
C THR A 38 -8.32 -5.33 -25.86
N SER A 39 -7.44 -6.23 -26.28
CA SER A 39 -6.68 -7.12 -25.39
C SER A 39 -5.36 -6.51 -24.87
N ALA A 40 -5.12 -5.24 -25.08
CA ALA A 40 -3.97 -4.53 -24.54
C ALA A 40 -4.40 -3.78 -23.27
N ALA A 41 -3.60 -3.84 -22.22
CA ALA A 41 -3.78 -3.01 -21.03
C ALA A 41 -3.91 -1.55 -21.48
N SER A 42 -5.12 -0.99 -21.37
CA SER A 42 -5.39 0.38 -21.79
C SER A 42 -4.72 1.33 -20.81
N GLU A 43 -4.06 2.36 -21.33
CA GLU A 43 -3.52 3.43 -20.47
C GLU A 43 -4.63 4.01 -19.59
N PRO A 44 -4.36 4.30 -18.31
CA PRO A 44 -5.35 4.88 -17.42
C PRO A 44 -5.76 6.27 -17.87
N VAL A 45 -7.01 6.60 -17.62
CA VAL A 45 -7.54 7.95 -17.83
C VAL A 45 -7.22 8.78 -16.59
N VAL A 46 -6.41 9.81 -16.76
CA VAL A 46 -5.99 10.69 -15.65
C VAL A 46 -7.00 11.81 -15.46
N THR A 47 -7.44 12.01 -14.23
CA THR A 47 -8.30 13.12 -13.83
C THR A 47 -7.71 13.85 -12.64
N ALA A 48 -7.52 15.17 -12.75
CA ALA A 48 -7.20 16.01 -11.61
C ALA A 48 -8.47 16.71 -11.10
N ILE A 49 -8.69 16.65 -9.80
CA ILE A 49 -9.84 17.28 -9.14
C ILE A 49 -9.30 18.34 -8.19
N ALA A 50 -9.86 19.53 -8.22
CA ALA A 50 -9.58 20.59 -7.26
C ALA A 50 -10.89 20.98 -6.57
N GLY A 51 -10.94 20.81 -5.26
CA GLY A 51 -12.12 21.11 -4.44
C GLY A 51 -12.58 19.92 -3.63
N GLN A 52 -13.72 20.11 -2.96
CA GLN A 52 -14.24 19.14 -2.00
C GLN A 52 -14.69 17.83 -2.68
N LEU A 53 -14.21 16.72 -2.17
CA LEU A 53 -14.51 15.38 -2.66
C LEU A 53 -15.82 14.84 -2.08
N THR A 54 -16.50 13.99 -2.85
CA THR A 54 -17.66 13.23 -2.38
C THR A 54 -17.25 11.78 -2.16
N LEU A 55 -17.04 11.44 -0.91
CA LEU A 55 -16.61 10.10 -0.51
C LEU A 55 -17.81 9.20 -0.17
N GLY A 56 -17.59 7.88 -0.26
CA GLY A 56 -18.54 6.85 0.14
C GLY A 56 -19.62 6.49 -0.89
N GLN A 57 -19.74 7.23 -1.99
CA GLN A 57 -20.68 6.89 -3.06
C GLN A 57 -20.05 6.01 -4.15
N ARG A 58 -18.94 6.44 -4.72
CA ARG A 58 -18.24 5.73 -5.80
C ARG A 58 -16.81 5.42 -5.47
N SER A 59 -16.18 6.19 -4.61
CA SER A 59 -14.84 5.98 -4.08
C SER A 59 -14.83 6.20 -2.59
N ALA A 60 -14.00 5.45 -1.89
CA ALA A 60 -13.82 5.53 -0.45
C ALA A 60 -12.32 5.47 -0.11
N PRO A 61 -11.92 5.98 1.06
CA PRO A 61 -10.56 5.82 1.56
C PRO A 61 -10.15 4.35 1.61
N LEU A 62 -8.98 4.05 1.03
CA LEU A 62 -8.35 2.76 1.13
C LEU A 62 -7.76 2.63 2.53
N GLN A 63 -8.36 1.77 3.34
CA GLN A 63 -7.94 1.56 4.73
C GLN A 63 -7.26 0.22 4.89
N MET A 64 -6.29 0.15 5.80
CA MET A 64 -5.70 -1.13 6.17
C MET A 64 -6.77 -2.18 6.54
N PRO A 65 -6.62 -3.41 6.07
CA PRO A 65 -5.46 -3.99 5.39
C PRO A 65 -5.47 -3.89 3.86
N ASP A 66 -6.36 -3.10 3.26
CA ASP A 66 -6.52 -3.04 1.82
C ASP A 66 -5.32 -2.38 1.12
N ALA A 67 -4.94 -2.92 -0.02
CA ALA A 67 -3.85 -2.45 -0.85
C ALA A 67 -4.14 -2.67 -2.33
N ILE A 68 -3.52 -1.89 -3.20
CA ILE A 68 -3.67 -1.97 -4.65
C ILE A 68 -2.35 -2.40 -5.27
N LEU A 69 -2.41 -3.33 -6.23
CA LEU A 69 -1.27 -3.65 -7.09
C LEU A 69 -1.27 -2.74 -8.30
N GLY A 70 -0.15 -2.09 -8.55
CA GLY A 70 0.06 -1.27 -9.74
C GLY A 70 1.40 -1.54 -10.39
N HIS A 71 1.53 -1.16 -11.66
CA HIS A 71 2.81 -1.17 -12.35
C HIS A 71 3.08 0.18 -13.00
N TYR A 72 4.35 0.55 -13.03
CA TYR A 72 4.84 1.73 -13.75
C TYR A 72 6.14 1.37 -14.47
N GLY A 73 6.15 1.52 -15.78
CA GLY A 73 7.21 0.95 -16.60
C GLY A 73 7.25 -0.57 -16.48
N ASP A 74 8.43 -1.10 -16.17
CA ASP A 74 8.70 -2.53 -15.97
C ASP A 74 8.66 -3.00 -14.52
N ARG A 75 8.27 -2.10 -13.59
CA ARG A 75 8.27 -2.37 -12.16
C ARG A 75 6.88 -2.47 -11.58
N THR A 76 6.72 -3.32 -10.57
CA THR A 76 5.48 -3.52 -9.84
C THR A 76 5.56 -2.87 -8.47
N TYR A 77 4.43 -2.32 -8.04
CA TYR A 77 4.30 -1.62 -6.77
C TYR A 77 3.05 -2.08 -6.04
N VAL A 78 3.13 -2.05 -4.73
CA VAL A 78 1.95 -2.11 -3.86
C VAL A 78 1.69 -0.73 -3.28
N ILE A 79 0.43 -0.29 -3.35
CA ILE A 79 -0.03 1.01 -2.87
C ILE A 79 -0.88 0.76 -1.62
N TRP A 80 -0.51 1.40 -0.52
CA TRP A 80 -1.14 1.21 0.80
C TRP A 80 -0.83 2.40 1.71
N GLU A 81 -1.72 2.74 2.63
CA GLU A 81 -1.52 3.83 3.63
C GLU A 81 -0.91 5.12 3.08
N GLY A 82 -1.35 5.58 1.91
CA GLY A 82 -0.90 6.86 1.36
C GLY A 82 0.44 6.84 0.62
N HIS A 83 1.06 5.68 0.41
CA HIS A 83 2.34 5.56 -0.26
C HIS A 83 2.45 4.32 -1.16
N ARG A 84 3.52 4.24 -1.92
CA ARG A 84 3.86 3.09 -2.76
C ARG A 84 5.17 2.45 -2.35
N SER A 85 5.24 1.13 -2.45
CA SER A 85 6.46 0.34 -2.24
C SER A 85 6.71 -0.52 -3.46
N GLU A 86 7.96 -0.53 -3.94
CA GLU A 86 8.36 -1.45 -5.01
C GLU A 86 8.34 -2.89 -4.50
N ILE A 87 7.88 -3.81 -5.34
CA ILE A 87 7.84 -5.26 -5.06
C ILE A 87 8.31 -6.04 -6.28
N ASP A 88 8.90 -7.20 -6.02
CA ASP A 88 9.23 -8.18 -7.05
C ASP A 88 8.33 -9.40 -6.90
N LEU A 89 7.34 -9.54 -7.79
CA LEU A 89 6.41 -10.67 -7.79
C LEU A 89 7.07 -11.97 -8.30
N SER A 90 8.24 -11.91 -8.93
CA SER A 90 9.03 -13.12 -9.27
C SER A 90 9.66 -13.74 -8.02
N ASN A 91 9.81 -12.95 -6.96
CA ASN A 91 10.24 -13.43 -5.66
C ASN A 91 9.07 -14.12 -4.94
N LYS A 92 9.13 -15.46 -4.88
CA LYS A 92 8.07 -16.28 -4.27
C LYS A 92 7.74 -15.89 -2.83
N ALA A 93 8.73 -15.45 -2.04
CA ALA A 93 8.49 -15.04 -0.66
C ALA A 93 7.63 -13.79 -0.60
N VAL A 94 7.88 -12.81 -1.47
CA VAL A 94 7.09 -11.58 -1.57
C VAL A 94 5.68 -11.89 -2.07
N ALA A 95 5.56 -12.68 -3.15
CA ALA A 95 4.26 -13.07 -3.70
C ALA A 95 3.39 -13.79 -2.65
N LEU A 96 3.95 -14.75 -1.93
CA LEU A 96 3.25 -15.47 -0.85
C LEU A 96 2.88 -14.57 0.32
N ALA A 97 3.75 -13.66 0.73
CA ALA A 97 3.47 -12.74 1.83
C ALA A 97 2.34 -11.76 1.50
N LEU A 98 2.22 -11.37 0.21
CA LEU A 98 1.14 -10.54 -0.31
C LEU A 98 -0.13 -11.33 -0.63
N GLY A 99 -0.09 -12.66 -0.60
CA GLY A 99 -1.20 -13.51 -0.99
C GLY A 99 -1.46 -13.50 -2.51
N VAL A 100 -0.41 -13.23 -3.29
CA VAL A 100 -0.51 -13.25 -4.76
C VAL A 100 -0.44 -14.69 -5.24
N ASP A 101 -1.52 -15.16 -5.81
CA ASP A 101 -1.66 -16.45 -6.46
C ASP A 101 -2.32 -16.27 -7.85
N SER A 102 -2.76 -17.36 -8.45
CA SER A 102 -3.42 -17.33 -9.76
C SER A 102 -4.79 -16.62 -9.77
N THR A 103 -5.32 -16.29 -8.61
CA THR A 103 -6.61 -15.58 -8.45
C THR A 103 -6.43 -14.12 -8.03
N ALA A 104 -5.20 -13.71 -7.77
CA ALA A 104 -4.90 -12.33 -7.39
C ALA A 104 -5.20 -11.35 -8.54
N PRO A 105 -5.63 -10.13 -8.24
CA PRO A 105 -5.84 -9.11 -9.25
C PRO A 105 -4.53 -8.79 -9.97
N GLU A 106 -4.62 -8.58 -11.29
CA GLU A 106 -3.46 -8.12 -12.07
C GLU A 106 -3.07 -6.69 -11.67
N PRO A 107 -1.75 -6.36 -11.69
CA PRO A 107 -1.30 -5.01 -11.44
C PRO A 107 -1.88 -4.03 -12.46
N ILE A 108 -2.54 -2.96 -12.01
CA ILE A 108 -3.07 -1.91 -12.89
C ILE A 108 -1.95 -0.99 -13.39
N PRO A 109 -2.04 -0.48 -14.63
CA PRO A 109 -1.12 0.53 -15.10
C PRO A 109 -1.33 1.83 -14.32
N LEU A 110 -0.24 2.39 -13.81
CA LEU A 110 -0.25 3.70 -13.15
C LEU A 110 0.15 4.78 -14.15
N SER A 111 -0.57 5.89 -14.15
CA SER A 111 -0.14 7.06 -14.88
C SER A 111 1.07 7.73 -14.21
N ARG A 112 1.86 8.47 -14.99
CA ARG A 112 2.97 9.25 -14.41
C ARG A 112 2.50 10.25 -13.36
N PRO A 113 1.41 11.02 -13.55
CA PRO A 113 0.93 11.95 -12.52
C PRO A 113 0.59 11.27 -11.19
N LEU A 114 -0.13 10.15 -11.21
CA LEU A 114 -0.47 9.43 -9.98
C LEU A 114 0.79 8.81 -9.36
N PHE A 115 1.66 8.21 -10.18
CA PHE A 115 2.90 7.60 -9.71
C PHE A 115 3.83 8.62 -9.04
N ASP A 116 4.03 9.80 -9.66
CA ASP A 116 4.89 10.85 -9.11
C ASP A 116 4.28 11.51 -7.85
N ALA A 117 2.95 11.53 -7.75
CA ALA A 117 2.25 12.06 -6.57
C ALA A 117 2.30 11.11 -5.35
N LEU A 118 2.40 9.80 -5.58
CA LEU A 118 2.47 8.80 -4.50
C LEU A 118 3.85 8.83 -3.82
N PRO A 119 3.95 9.12 -2.52
CA PRO A 119 5.21 8.99 -1.78
C PRO A 119 5.76 7.57 -1.87
N ALA A 120 7.07 7.45 -2.07
CA ALA A 120 7.74 6.15 -2.14
C ALA A 120 8.29 5.74 -0.77
N THR A 121 8.22 4.47 -0.45
CA THR A 121 9.00 3.85 0.64
C THR A 121 10.09 2.96 0.05
N ASP A 122 10.92 2.39 0.91
CA ASP A 122 11.86 1.35 0.51
C ASP A 122 11.11 0.12 -0.06
N PRO A 123 11.76 -0.67 -0.94
CA PRO A 123 11.18 -1.88 -1.49
C PRO A 123 10.81 -2.91 -0.40
N LEU A 124 9.67 -3.58 -0.56
CA LEU A 124 9.27 -4.66 0.33
C LEU A 124 9.96 -5.97 -0.08
N VAL A 125 11.10 -6.21 0.51
CA VAL A 125 11.90 -7.43 0.32
C VAL A 125 12.04 -8.19 1.64
N SER A 126 12.36 -9.47 1.60
CA SER A 126 12.63 -10.19 2.85
C SER A 126 13.89 -9.63 3.53
N PRO A 127 13.81 -9.14 4.77
CA PRO A 127 14.97 -8.63 5.48
C PRO A 127 16.05 -9.73 5.63
N ALA A 128 17.29 -9.38 5.31
CA ALA A 128 18.41 -10.29 5.52
C ALA A 128 18.72 -10.40 7.01
N ILE A 129 18.76 -11.62 7.52
CA ILE A 129 19.09 -11.91 8.93
C ILE A 129 20.49 -12.52 8.99
N PRO A 130 21.47 -11.83 9.58
CA PRO A 130 22.83 -12.37 9.72
C PRO A 130 22.85 -13.65 10.58
N GLY A 131 23.39 -14.73 10.02
CA GLY A 131 23.47 -16.03 10.68
C GLY A 131 22.14 -16.80 10.68
N ALA A 132 21.21 -16.48 9.79
CA ALA A 132 19.95 -17.23 9.66
C ALA A 132 20.19 -18.74 9.49
N GLY A 133 19.48 -19.55 10.28
CA GLY A 133 19.65 -21.01 10.33
C GLY A 133 20.76 -21.51 11.29
N GLU A 134 21.60 -20.62 11.82
CA GLU A 134 22.56 -21.02 12.86
C GLU A 134 21.86 -21.30 14.20
N PRO A 135 22.42 -22.22 15.02
CA PRO A 135 21.89 -22.46 16.36
C PRO A 135 21.86 -21.17 17.19
N SER A 136 20.75 -20.97 17.88
CA SER A 136 20.62 -19.83 18.80
C SER A 136 21.26 -20.14 20.16
N ARG A 137 21.87 -19.12 20.77
CA ARG A 137 22.28 -19.18 22.18
C ARG A 137 21.11 -19.11 23.15
N TRP A 138 19.96 -18.69 22.67
CA TRP A 138 18.75 -18.52 23.45
C TRP A 138 17.92 -19.81 23.39
N ASN A 139 17.67 -20.42 24.54
CA ASN A 139 16.83 -21.61 24.61
C ASN A 139 15.36 -21.23 24.70
N VAL A 140 14.78 -20.78 23.58
CA VAL A 140 13.38 -20.34 23.49
C VAL A 140 12.42 -21.50 23.26
N ALA A 141 12.81 -22.45 22.41
CA ALA A 141 12.07 -23.65 22.04
C ALA A 141 13.01 -24.64 21.35
N ASP A 142 12.64 -25.92 21.39
CA ASP A 142 13.39 -26.96 20.69
C ASP A 142 13.40 -26.71 19.18
N GLY A 143 14.59 -26.78 18.58
CA GLY A 143 14.76 -26.56 17.14
C GLY A 143 14.76 -25.10 16.68
N ALA A 144 14.52 -24.14 17.56
CA ALA A 144 14.56 -22.72 17.18
C ALA A 144 15.97 -22.27 16.79
N VAL A 145 16.10 -21.67 15.62
CA VAL A 145 17.35 -21.15 15.06
C VAL A 145 17.27 -19.64 14.86
N ILE A 146 18.40 -18.99 14.61
CA ILE A 146 18.43 -17.58 14.22
C ILE A 146 17.57 -17.41 12.96
N GLY A 147 16.64 -16.45 12.98
CA GLY A 147 15.64 -16.23 11.91
C GLY A 147 14.31 -16.92 12.14
N SER A 148 14.18 -17.84 13.11
CA SER A 148 12.87 -18.43 13.45
C SER A 148 11.88 -17.36 13.88
N VAL A 149 10.64 -17.46 13.40
CA VAL A 149 9.54 -16.59 13.80
C VAL A 149 8.82 -17.22 14.98
N LEU A 150 8.71 -16.45 16.05
CA LEU A 150 8.11 -16.85 17.31
C LEU A 150 6.76 -16.15 17.49
N THR A 151 5.80 -16.84 18.12
CA THR A 151 4.53 -16.24 18.56
C THR A 151 4.38 -16.40 20.06
N VAL A 152 3.94 -15.31 20.70
CA VAL A 152 3.70 -15.27 22.15
C VAL A 152 2.27 -14.79 22.37
N ARG A 153 1.50 -15.57 23.16
CA ARG A 153 0.19 -15.18 23.65
C ARG A 153 0.27 -14.80 25.12
N ASP A 154 -0.39 -13.74 25.48
CA ASP A 154 -0.55 -13.39 26.88
C ASP A 154 -1.57 -14.34 27.53
N LEU A 155 -1.13 -15.09 28.56
CA LEU A 155 -1.94 -16.13 29.19
C LEU A 155 -3.13 -15.57 29.99
N GLY A 156 -3.19 -14.27 30.20
CA GLY A 156 -4.24 -13.62 31.01
C GLY A 156 -5.48 -13.18 30.23
N GLN A 157 -5.48 -13.22 28.89
CA GLN A 157 -6.59 -12.73 28.06
C GLN A 157 -6.91 -13.68 26.92
N PRO A 158 -8.10 -14.31 26.90
CA PRO A 158 -8.49 -15.27 25.86
C PRO A 158 -8.46 -14.71 24.43
N ASN A 159 -8.61 -13.38 24.29
CA ASN A 159 -8.61 -12.65 23.02
C ASN A 159 -7.38 -11.75 22.85
N ALA A 160 -6.30 -11.97 23.62
CA ALA A 160 -5.08 -11.19 23.46
C ALA A 160 -4.50 -11.39 22.05
N ALA A 161 -4.18 -10.29 21.39
CA ALA A 161 -3.49 -10.33 20.11
C ALA A 161 -2.14 -11.04 20.27
N GLU A 162 -1.86 -11.96 19.35
CA GLU A 162 -0.57 -12.63 19.30
C GLU A 162 0.53 -11.61 18.98
N SER A 163 1.60 -11.62 19.79
CA SER A 163 2.80 -10.86 19.48
C SER A 163 3.78 -11.73 18.71
N LEU A 164 4.26 -11.23 17.59
CA LEU A 164 5.21 -11.92 16.72
C LEU A 164 6.61 -11.35 16.89
N TYR A 165 7.58 -12.24 16.97
CA TYR A 165 8.98 -11.90 17.11
C TYR A 165 9.82 -12.71 16.13
N VAL A 166 10.97 -12.20 15.76
CA VAL A 166 12.01 -12.95 15.07
C VAL A 166 13.19 -13.14 16.00
N LEU A 167 13.73 -14.35 16.03
CA LEU A 167 14.89 -14.70 16.84
C LEU A 167 16.16 -14.25 16.14
N LEU A 168 16.95 -13.41 16.81
CA LEU A 168 18.20 -12.87 16.33
C LEU A 168 19.36 -13.33 17.22
N ARG A 169 20.59 -13.15 16.74
CA ARG A 169 21.80 -13.51 17.50
C ARG A 169 21.86 -12.80 18.86
N ASP A 170 21.44 -11.54 18.91
CA ASP A 170 21.56 -10.69 20.10
C ASP A 170 20.29 -10.61 20.95
N GLY A 171 19.20 -11.23 20.50
CA GLY A 171 17.91 -11.17 21.19
C GLY A 171 16.74 -11.50 20.29
N VAL A 172 15.59 -10.91 20.59
CA VAL A 172 14.40 -11.01 19.76
C VAL A 172 13.96 -9.63 19.31
N GLN A 173 13.42 -9.52 18.10
CA GLN A 173 12.83 -8.29 17.59
C GLN A 173 11.36 -8.52 17.31
N ARG A 174 10.52 -7.60 17.79
CA ARG A 174 9.10 -7.61 17.47
C ARG A 174 8.90 -7.27 15.98
N VAL A 175 8.05 -8.04 15.30
CA VAL A 175 7.76 -7.85 13.88
C VAL A 175 6.25 -7.82 13.62
N SER A 176 5.85 -7.16 12.54
CA SER A 176 4.46 -7.15 12.11
C SER A 176 4.05 -8.53 11.53
N PRO A 177 2.75 -8.84 11.47
CA PRO A 177 2.24 -10.02 10.77
C PRO A 177 2.68 -10.09 9.30
N PHE A 178 2.86 -8.94 8.62
CA PHE A 178 3.38 -8.91 7.26
C PHE A 178 4.85 -9.36 7.22
N VAL A 179 5.71 -8.76 8.04
CA VAL A 179 7.13 -9.13 8.12
C VAL A 179 7.31 -10.58 8.53
N ALA A 180 6.54 -11.05 9.52
CA ALA A 180 6.57 -12.46 9.94
C ALA A 180 6.20 -13.40 8.79
N SER A 181 5.18 -13.06 8.00
CA SER A 181 4.80 -13.81 6.80
C SER A 181 5.92 -13.82 5.77
N LEU A 182 6.51 -12.65 5.51
CA LEU A 182 7.59 -12.49 4.53
C LEU A 182 8.84 -13.30 4.91
N LEU A 183 9.27 -13.22 6.16
CA LEU A 183 10.42 -13.99 6.68
C LEU A 183 10.18 -15.50 6.54
N ARG A 184 9.00 -15.98 6.95
CA ARG A 184 8.65 -17.40 6.86
C ARG A 184 8.49 -17.89 5.42
N SER A 185 7.97 -17.04 4.53
CA SER A 185 7.87 -17.36 3.10
C SER A 185 9.25 -17.42 2.43
N ALA A 186 10.22 -16.66 2.95
CA ALA A 186 11.59 -16.73 2.48
C ALA A 186 12.32 -17.98 3.03
N ASN A 187 12.16 -18.26 4.31
CA ASN A 187 12.70 -19.47 4.95
C ASN A 187 11.95 -19.76 6.27
N SER A 188 11.26 -20.89 6.32
CA SER A 188 10.56 -21.34 7.53
C SER A 188 11.41 -22.23 8.43
N PHE A 189 12.63 -22.61 8.00
CA PHE A 189 13.50 -23.58 8.69
C PHE A 189 12.82 -24.93 8.98
N GLY A 190 11.79 -25.28 8.19
CA GLY A 190 11.00 -26.50 8.38
C GLY A 190 9.76 -26.32 9.25
N ASP A 191 9.57 -25.16 9.85
CA ASP A 191 8.39 -24.90 10.70
C ASP A 191 7.14 -24.66 9.87
N VAL A 192 6.06 -25.37 10.16
CA VAL A 192 4.75 -25.23 9.50
C VAL A 192 4.04 -23.95 9.95
N ALA A 193 4.28 -23.51 11.20
CA ALA A 193 3.70 -22.30 11.80
C ALA A 193 4.76 -21.53 12.58
N PRO A 194 4.53 -20.26 12.98
CA PRO A 194 5.37 -19.61 13.97
C PRO A 194 5.51 -20.47 15.23
N ILE A 195 6.72 -20.55 15.79
CA ILE A 195 6.98 -21.34 16.99
C ILE A 195 6.29 -20.67 18.18
N GLN A 196 5.38 -21.38 18.84
CA GLN A 196 4.71 -20.86 20.03
C GLN A 196 5.65 -20.91 21.23
N VAL A 197 5.85 -19.76 21.86
CA VAL A 197 6.75 -19.60 23.02
C VAL A 197 5.96 -19.07 24.21
N ALA A 198 6.20 -19.67 25.37
CA ALA A 198 5.61 -19.16 26.59
C ALA A 198 6.27 -17.83 27.01
N PRO A 199 5.52 -16.87 27.59
CA PRO A 199 6.06 -15.56 27.97
C PRO A 199 7.29 -15.60 28.87
N ASP A 200 7.36 -16.57 29.80
CA ASP A 200 8.47 -16.75 30.73
C ASP A 200 9.78 -17.15 30.02
N LYS A 201 9.69 -17.83 28.88
CA LYS A 201 10.85 -18.18 28.06
C LYS A 201 11.38 -16.99 27.27
N LEU A 202 10.52 -16.05 26.92
CA LEU A 202 10.91 -14.84 26.22
C LEU A 202 11.46 -13.76 27.18
N ALA A 203 10.92 -13.67 28.39
CA ALA A 203 11.23 -12.63 29.37
C ALA A 203 12.73 -12.39 29.63
N PRO A 204 13.62 -13.42 29.69
CA PRO A 204 15.05 -13.20 29.92
C PRO A 204 15.81 -12.77 28.66
N ILE A 205 15.16 -12.71 27.49
CA ILE A 205 15.81 -12.43 26.20
C ILE A 205 15.71 -10.95 25.90
N PRO A 206 16.79 -10.25 25.56
CA PRO A 206 16.74 -8.86 25.17
C PRO A 206 15.83 -8.62 23.95
N VAL A 207 14.97 -7.61 24.03
CA VAL A 207 14.27 -7.09 22.86
C VAL A 207 15.20 -6.10 22.18
N VAL A 208 15.48 -6.34 20.91
CA VAL A 208 16.40 -5.53 20.11
C VAL A 208 15.68 -4.95 18.90
N ASP A 209 16.25 -3.91 18.30
CA ASP A 209 15.79 -3.30 17.05
C ASP A 209 16.98 -3.25 16.08
N LYS A 210 17.16 -4.31 15.31
CA LYS A 210 18.29 -4.52 14.40
C LYS A 210 17.89 -4.60 12.94
N LEU A 211 16.67 -5.07 12.68
CA LEU A 211 16.14 -5.14 11.32
C LEU A 211 15.37 -3.87 11.01
N PRO A 212 15.63 -3.22 9.88
CA PRO A 212 14.92 -2.01 9.47
C PRO A 212 13.52 -2.40 8.92
N VAL A 213 12.59 -2.70 9.81
CA VAL A 213 11.26 -3.19 9.44
C VAL A 213 10.13 -2.22 9.80
N SER A 214 10.45 -1.01 10.23
CA SER A 214 9.46 -0.02 10.66
C SER A 214 8.58 0.52 9.53
N PHE A 215 9.08 0.47 8.28
CA PHE A 215 8.33 0.92 7.09
C PHE A 215 7.48 -0.17 6.45
N TYR A 216 7.50 -1.41 6.95
CA TYR A 216 6.66 -2.49 6.44
C TYR A 216 5.21 -2.37 6.95
N PRO A 217 4.23 -2.93 6.21
CA PRO A 217 2.85 -2.97 6.65
C PRO A 217 2.71 -3.55 8.07
N ALA A 218 1.87 -2.90 8.87
CA ALA A 218 1.60 -3.33 10.24
C ALA A 218 0.80 -4.64 10.32
N THR A 219 0.03 -4.95 9.25
CA THR A 219 -0.78 -6.16 9.13
C THR A 219 -0.55 -6.81 7.77
N ARG A 220 -1.06 -8.02 7.55
CA ARG A 220 -1.10 -8.61 6.21
C ARG A 220 -1.96 -7.75 5.32
N LEU A 221 -1.49 -7.51 4.10
CA LEU A 221 -2.25 -6.76 3.10
C LEU A 221 -3.31 -7.66 2.45
N ARG A 222 -4.41 -7.04 2.05
CA ARG A 222 -5.47 -7.62 1.25
C ARG A 222 -5.55 -6.86 -0.07
N LEU A 223 -5.33 -7.54 -1.17
CA LEU A 223 -5.36 -6.91 -2.48
C LEU A 223 -6.81 -6.62 -2.91
N VAL A 224 -7.06 -5.40 -3.29
CA VAL A 224 -8.36 -4.94 -3.79
C VAL A 224 -8.56 -5.44 -5.22
N ASP A 225 -9.74 -5.94 -5.53
CA ASP A 225 -10.14 -6.27 -6.90
C ASP A 225 -10.30 -4.98 -7.72
N THR A 226 -9.30 -4.71 -8.53
CA THR A 226 -9.24 -3.52 -9.39
C THR A 226 -10.10 -3.65 -10.66
N ALA A 227 -10.58 -4.84 -11.00
CA ALA A 227 -11.57 -5.01 -12.06
C ALA A 227 -12.93 -4.42 -11.64
N VAL A 228 -13.25 -4.48 -10.35
CA VAL A 228 -14.45 -3.87 -9.77
C VAL A 228 -14.17 -2.41 -9.38
N ASN A 229 -13.03 -2.15 -8.74
CA ASN A 229 -12.64 -0.84 -8.25
C ASN A 229 -11.64 -0.19 -9.23
N ALA A 230 -12.15 0.19 -10.40
CA ALA A 230 -11.34 0.66 -11.52
C ALA A 230 -10.73 2.06 -11.35
N THR A 231 -11.08 2.77 -10.28
CA THR A 231 -10.55 4.13 -10.01
C THR A 231 -9.68 4.12 -8.77
N THR A 232 -8.46 4.63 -8.91
CA THR A 232 -7.50 4.83 -7.82
C THR A 232 -7.12 6.30 -7.79
N CYS A 233 -7.24 6.95 -6.64
CA CYS A 233 -6.88 8.35 -6.48
C CYS A 233 -5.92 8.54 -5.31
N LEU A 234 -5.06 9.56 -5.44
CA LEU A 234 -4.37 10.17 -4.32
C LEU A 234 -5.05 11.49 -4.00
N ALA A 235 -5.66 11.56 -2.84
CA ALA A 235 -6.25 12.77 -2.30
C ALA A 235 -5.27 13.44 -1.33
N TRP A 236 -5.14 14.75 -1.47
CA TRP A 236 -4.36 15.61 -0.60
C TRP A 236 -5.28 16.69 -0.05
N ALA A 237 -5.45 16.71 1.25
CA ALA A 237 -6.30 17.66 1.94
C ALA A 237 -5.52 18.42 3.02
N LYS A 238 -5.75 19.72 3.11
CA LYS A 238 -5.19 20.56 4.16
C LYS A 238 -6.19 21.61 4.61
N GLY A 239 -6.65 21.50 5.83
CA GLY A 239 -7.47 22.54 6.49
C GLY A 239 -6.65 23.76 6.90
N ALA A 240 -7.34 24.87 7.17
CA ALA A 240 -6.70 26.15 7.56
C ALA A 240 -5.83 26.07 8.79
N THR A 241 -6.15 25.19 9.72
CA THR A 241 -5.49 25.03 11.02
C THR A 241 -4.53 23.86 11.05
N ASP A 242 -4.47 23.07 9.98
CA ASP A 242 -3.68 21.86 9.95
C ASP A 242 -2.19 22.19 9.78
N ARG A 243 -1.34 21.56 10.57
CA ARG A 243 0.11 21.73 10.45
C ARG A 243 0.68 21.04 9.22
N ALA A 244 0.09 19.92 8.82
CA ALA A 244 0.47 19.13 7.67
C ALA A 244 -0.76 18.80 6.82
N ALA A 245 -0.54 18.50 5.55
CA ALA A 245 -1.58 17.94 4.70
C ALA A 245 -1.78 16.46 5.06
N GLU A 246 -3.02 16.00 4.93
CA GLU A 246 -3.37 14.59 4.98
C GLU A 246 -3.34 14.04 3.56
N VAL A 247 -2.68 12.91 3.40
CA VAL A 247 -2.62 12.17 2.12
C VAL A 247 -3.40 10.88 2.28
N THR A 248 -4.38 10.68 1.42
CA THR A 248 -5.27 9.51 1.47
C THR A 248 -5.37 8.86 0.10
N ILE A 249 -5.22 7.54 0.04
CA ILE A 249 -5.55 6.78 -1.17
C ILE A 249 -7.05 6.53 -1.19
N LEU A 250 -7.68 6.80 -2.33
CA LEU A 250 -9.07 6.42 -2.56
C LEU A 250 -9.13 5.30 -3.58
N SER A 251 -10.04 4.36 -3.38
CA SER A 251 -10.33 3.29 -4.33
C SER A 251 -11.83 3.15 -4.51
N GLY A 252 -12.26 2.82 -5.74
CA GLY A 252 -13.67 2.61 -6.01
C GLY A 252 -14.02 2.44 -7.48
N GLN A 253 -15.31 2.42 -7.75
CA GLN A 253 -15.87 2.20 -9.08
C GLN A 253 -15.87 3.46 -9.97
N GLY A 254 -15.50 4.61 -9.42
CA GLY A 254 -15.46 5.84 -10.19
C GLY A 254 -14.97 7.04 -9.37
N LEU A 255 -14.90 8.19 -10.01
CA LEU A 255 -14.36 9.40 -9.42
C LEU A 255 -15.11 9.85 -8.16
N PRO A 256 -14.44 10.47 -7.17
CA PRO A 256 -15.03 10.97 -5.92
C PRO A 256 -15.77 12.30 -6.13
N ILE A 257 -16.68 12.33 -7.09
CA ILE A 257 -17.50 13.49 -7.44
C ILE A 257 -18.99 13.18 -7.24
N PRO A 258 -19.85 14.19 -6.96
CA PRO A 258 -21.28 14.01 -6.80
C PRO A 258 -21.92 13.41 -8.05
N LEU A 259 -22.89 12.51 -7.85
CA LEU A 259 -23.69 11.95 -8.93
C LEU A 259 -24.77 12.97 -9.35
N GLY A 260 -24.89 13.19 -10.66
CA GLY A 260 -25.99 13.96 -11.23
C GLY A 260 -25.96 15.47 -11.00
N SER A 261 -24.84 16.02 -10.55
CA SER A 261 -24.69 17.48 -10.43
C SER A 261 -24.42 18.10 -11.79
N ALA A 262 -25.29 19.04 -12.19
CA ALA A 262 -25.12 19.85 -13.42
C ALA A 262 -23.88 20.77 -13.35
N ASP A 263 -23.34 20.97 -12.15
CA ASP A 263 -22.20 21.85 -11.89
C ASP A 263 -20.84 21.16 -12.07
N ASN A 264 -20.83 19.83 -12.20
CA ASN A 264 -19.60 19.09 -12.43
C ASN A 264 -19.28 19.01 -13.91
N ARG A 265 -18.36 19.82 -14.37
CA ARG A 265 -17.87 19.79 -15.75
C ARG A 265 -16.50 19.14 -15.80
N LEU A 266 -16.43 17.99 -16.49
CA LEU A 266 -15.18 17.42 -16.95
C LEU A 266 -14.70 18.19 -18.18
N VAL A 267 -13.60 18.91 -18.05
CA VAL A 267 -12.97 19.63 -19.16
C VAL A 267 -11.86 18.75 -19.74
N LYS A 268 -12.02 18.35 -21.00
CA LYS A 268 -10.92 17.69 -21.72
C LYS A 268 -9.85 18.71 -22.06
N LEU A 269 -8.64 18.48 -21.60
CA LEU A 269 -7.49 19.26 -22.05
C LEU A 269 -7.13 18.86 -23.50
N PRO A 270 -6.82 19.83 -24.37
CA PRO A 270 -6.44 19.53 -25.74
C PRO A 270 -5.15 18.69 -25.76
N LYS A 271 -5.11 17.68 -26.64
CA LYS A 271 -3.89 16.92 -26.91
C LYS A 271 -2.79 17.89 -27.36
N GLY A 272 -1.72 18.01 -26.59
CA GLY A 272 -0.57 18.76 -27.02
C GLY A 272 -0.09 19.91 -26.15
N VAL A 273 -0.59 20.04 -24.90
CA VAL A 273 0.16 20.81 -23.91
C VAL A 273 1.41 20.00 -23.59
N ARG A 274 2.48 20.25 -24.33
CA ARG A 274 3.81 19.71 -24.04
C ARG A 274 4.23 20.24 -22.68
N ASP A 275 4.81 19.36 -21.86
CA ASP A 275 5.60 19.79 -20.71
C ASP A 275 6.51 20.95 -21.11
N PRO A 276 6.63 21.98 -20.31
CA PRO A 276 7.70 22.95 -20.46
C PRO A 276 9.01 22.32 -19.99
N GLU A 277 9.50 21.30 -20.73
CA GLU A 277 10.91 20.96 -20.68
C GLU A 277 11.62 21.77 -21.73
N SER A 278 12.45 22.62 -21.25
CA SER A 278 13.51 23.39 -21.88
C SER A 278 13.32 24.90 -21.76
N VAL A 279 13.68 25.44 -20.65
CA VAL A 279 14.56 26.61 -20.58
C VAL A 279 15.57 26.35 -19.47
#